data_6df0987e7edffa9f107609a90739e428
#
_entry.id   6df0987e7edffa9f107609a90739e428
#
_cell.length_a   1.000
_cell.length_b   1.000
_cell.length_c   1.000
_cell.angle_alpha   90.00
_cell.angle_beta   90.00
_cell.angle_gamma   90.00
#
_symmetry.space_group_name_H-M   'P 1'
#
loop_
_entity.id
_entity.type
_entity.pdbx_description
1 polymer ?
#
loop_
_entity_poly.entity_id
_entity_poly.type
_entity_poly.pdbx_seq_one_letter_code
_entity_poly.pdbx_strand_id
1 'polypeptide(L)'
;MFMFSLKTNQIVTSSQLADLFQVKTLKQSRFIKETNTLVLISDYTKGDHPNKWIGDTLHLTGNHKITGSTYSKLADSRTNGVTIHLFQVMNPGEYTYSGLVKLAGDPYTENGPKGLVWVFPIQPNQAGGVKKPAGLEFADMEDFKNRGEQSILHFVRRRDNYIGYRVRHIEHGLGTVDSFDGTLITVTFDNHQTKSYNFNKSIQGGYLNFAA
;
A
#
# COMPACT_ATOMS: atom_id res chain seq x y z
N MET A 1 -19.97 28.48 -9.02
CA MET A 1 -19.28 28.00 -7.79
C MET A 1 -19.86 26.62 -7.47
N PHE A 2 -19.06 25.57 -7.64
CA PHE A 2 -19.48 24.20 -7.42
C PHE A 2 -19.59 23.98 -5.91
N MET A 3 -20.80 23.78 -5.36
CA MET A 3 -20.97 23.49 -3.95
C MET A 3 -20.83 21.97 -3.74
N PHE A 4 -19.66 21.54 -3.29
CA PHE A 4 -19.43 20.17 -2.87
C PHE A 4 -20.13 19.95 -1.51
N SER A 5 -21.13 19.08 -1.47
CA SER A 5 -22.03 18.95 -0.30
C SER A 5 -21.93 17.59 0.42
N LEU A 6 -20.93 16.75 0.13
CA LEU A 6 -20.77 15.46 0.83
C LEU A 6 -20.31 15.66 2.28
N LYS A 7 -20.95 14.94 3.18
CA LYS A 7 -20.49 14.80 4.57
C LYS A 7 -19.52 13.63 4.69
N THR A 8 -18.53 13.75 5.54
CA THR A 8 -17.62 12.64 5.87
C THR A 8 -18.44 11.41 6.30
N ASN A 9 -18.02 10.23 5.84
CA ASN A 9 -18.68 8.93 5.97
C ASN A 9 -19.97 8.77 5.14
N GLN A 10 -20.31 9.70 4.29
CA GLN A 10 -21.41 9.51 3.34
C GLN A 10 -20.98 8.52 2.24
N ILE A 11 -21.85 7.56 1.95
CA ILE A 11 -21.64 6.56 0.91
C ILE A 11 -22.36 7.03 -0.36
N VAL A 12 -21.69 6.92 -1.49
CA VAL A 12 -22.23 7.22 -2.82
C VAL A 12 -21.88 6.10 -3.80
N THR A 13 -22.68 5.93 -4.83
CA THR A 13 -22.40 5.02 -5.94
C THR A 13 -21.41 5.64 -6.93
N SER A 14 -20.86 4.83 -7.85
CA SER A 14 -19.96 5.35 -8.89
C SER A 14 -20.62 6.35 -9.84
N SER A 15 -21.94 6.23 -10.11
CA SER A 15 -22.69 7.21 -10.90
C SER A 15 -22.84 8.52 -10.16
N GLN A 16 -23.31 8.47 -8.90
CA GLN A 16 -23.42 9.67 -8.05
C GLN A 16 -22.06 10.38 -7.89
N LEU A 17 -20.98 9.60 -7.75
CA LEU A 17 -19.64 10.16 -7.67
C LEU A 17 -19.24 10.84 -8.98
N ALA A 18 -19.55 10.26 -10.13
CA ALA A 18 -19.29 10.86 -11.44
C ALA A 18 -20.10 12.14 -11.64
N ASP A 19 -21.36 12.15 -11.27
CA ASP A 19 -22.26 13.32 -11.33
C ASP A 19 -21.75 14.46 -10.44
N LEU A 20 -21.34 14.13 -9.20
CA LEU A 20 -20.77 15.10 -8.25
C LEU A 20 -19.57 15.85 -8.81
N PHE A 21 -18.72 15.18 -9.56
CA PHE A 21 -17.52 15.76 -10.15
C PHE A 21 -17.68 16.11 -11.63
N GLN A 22 -18.90 16.01 -12.18
CA GLN A 22 -19.25 16.35 -13.56
C GLN A 22 -18.35 15.63 -14.60
N VAL A 23 -18.10 14.35 -14.37
CA VAL A 23 -17.31 13.50 -15.27
C VAL A 23 -18.13 12.29 -15.73
N LYS A 24 -17.83 11.76 -16.91
CA LYS A 24 -18.57 10.60 -17.46
C LYS A 24 -18.45 9.34 -16.58
N THR A 25 -17.29 9.12 -15.98
CA THR A 25 -17.03 7.96 -15.10
C THR A 25 -15.95 8.33 -14.10
N LEU A 26 -16.07 7.79 -12.88
CA LEU A 26 -15.08 7.98 -11.82
C LEU A 26 -14.96 6.68 -11.00
N LYS A 27 -14.19 5.73 -11.52
CA LYS A 27 -13.94 4.41 -10.89
C LYS A 27 -12.51 4.25 -10.34
N GLN A 28 -11.65 5.22 -10.63
CA GLN A 28 -10.24 5.25 -10.24
C GLN A 28 -9.86 6.67 -9.85
N SER A 29 -8.76 6.82 -9.13
CA SER A 29 -8.21 8.14 -8.81
C SER A 29 -8.00 8.96 -10.08
N ARG A 30 -8.44 10.22 -10.05
CA ARG A 30 -8.46 11.09 -11.24
C ARG A 30 -8.25 12.55 -10.87
N PHE A 31 -7.46 13.24 -11.67
CA PHE A 31 -7.37 14.69 -11.64
C PHE A 31 -8.43 15.33 -12.58
N ILE A 32 -9.18 16.28 -12.06
CA ILE A 32 -10.23 17.02 -12.74
C ILE A 32 -9.70 18.44 -12.95
N LYS A 33 -9.32 18.72 -14.20
CA LYS A 33 -8.63 19.96 -14.57
C LYS A 33 -9.50 21.19 -14.38
N GLU A 34 -10.77 21.07 -14.70
CA GLU A 34 -11.76 22.16 -14.73
C GLU A 34 -11.96 22.80 -13.35
N THR A 35 -11.81 22.02 -12.29
CA THR A 35 -11.98 22.47 -10.91
C THR A 35 -10.70 22.43 -10.09
N ASN A 36 -9.56 22.10 -10.70
CA ASN A 36 -8.29 21.83 -10.03
C ASN A 36 -8.45 20.88 -8.83
N THR A 37 -9.19 19.79 -9.06
CA THR A 37 -9.56 18.85 -8.02
C THR A 37 -8.94 17.48 -8.31
N LEU A 38 -8.40 16.86 -7.28
CA LEU A 38 -7.90 15.49 -7.31
C LEU A 38 -8.82 14.60 -6.49
N VAL A 39 -9.44 13.62 -7.13
CA VAL A 39 -10.22 12.58 -6.47
C VAL A 39 -9.35 11.36 -6.32
N LEU A 40 -9.05 10.98 -5.08
CA LEU A 40 -8.34 9.76 -4.73
C LEU A 40 -9.32 8.67 -4.33
N ILE A 41 -9.12 7.47 -4.86
CA ILE A 41 -9.93 6.29 -4.53
C ILE A 41 -9.00 5.23 -3.96
N SER A 42 -9.18 4.92 -2.69
CA SER A 42 -8.52 3.82 -1.99
C SER A 42 -9.44 2.61 -2.01
N ASP A 43 -9.17 1.67 -2.91
CA ASP A 43 -10.01 0.49 -3.15
C ASP A 43 -9.40 -0.74 -2.46
N TYR A 44 -10.05 -1.22 -1.40
CA TYR A 44 -9.60 -2.39 -0.62
C TYR A 44 -10.21 -3.70 -1.14
N THR A 45 -11.07 -3.62 -2.16
CA THR A 45 -11.66 -4.82 -2.78
C THR A 45 -10.75 -5.45 -3.82
N LYS A 46 -9.69 -4.75 -4.22
CA LYS A 46 -8.69 -5.18 -5.21
C LYS A 46 -7.40 -5.58 -4.50
N GLY A 47 -7.09 -6.88 -4.52
CA GLY A 47 -6.05 -7.50 -3.70
C GLY A 47 -4.59 -7.28 -4.10
N ASP A 48 -4.28 -6.63 -5.23
CA ASP A 48 -2.92 -6.67 -5.80
C ASP A 48 -1.88 -5.79 -5.07
N HIS A 49 -2.32 -4.72 -4.39
CA HIS A 49 -1.44 -3.86 -3.60
C HIS A 49 -2.25 -3.00 -2.62
N PRO A 50 -2.48 -3.48 -1.42
CA PRO A 50 -3.35 -2.79 -0.49
C PRO A 50 -2.71 -1.47 -0.02
N ASN A 51 -3.51 -0.40 -0.08
CA ASN A 51 -3.21 0.83 0.63
C ASN A 51 -3.14 0.52 2.14
N LYS A 52 -2.17 1.12 2.85
CA LYS A 52 -1.90 0.80 4.25
C LYS A 52 -2.15 2.02 5.12
N TRP A 53 -2.79 1.84 6.27
CA TRP A 53 -2.84 2.85 7.32
C TRP A 53 -1.69 2.63 8.30
N ILE A 54 -0.92 3.68 8.57
CA ILE A 54 0.13 3.69 9.59
C ILE A 54 -0.21 4.85 10.51
N GLY A 55 -0.77 4.57 11.68
CA GLY A 55 -1.40 5.59 12.52
C GLY A 55 -2.53 6.30 11.76
N ASP A 56 -2.50 7.63 11.72
CA ASP A 56 -3.47 8.48 11.02
C ASP A 56 -3.08 8.80 9.58
N THR A 57 -2.05 8.15 9.04
CA THR A 57 -1.55 8.36 7.69
C THR A 57 -1.93 7.18 6.80
N LEU A 58 -2.63 7.47 5.70
CA LEU A 58 -2.88 6.50 4.64
C LEU A 58 -1.71 6.51 3.67
N HIS A 59 -1.01 5.40 3.54
CA HIS A 59 0.00 5.16 2.53
C HIS A 59 -0.68 4.65 1.25
N LEU A 60 -1.03 5.61 0.39
CA LEU A 60 -1.75 5.33 -0.86
C LEU A 60 -0.77 4.83 -1.92
N THR A 61 -0.99 3.64 -2.41
CA THR A 61 -0.20 3.06 -3.50
C THR A 61 -0.63 3.62 -4.85
N GLY A 62 0.32 4.17 -5.56
CA GLY A 62 0.17 4.65 -6.92
C GLY A 62 0.64 3.64 -7.97
N ASN A 63 0.90 4.12 -9.17
CA ASN A 63 1.42 3.32 -10.27
C ASN A 63 2.95 3.20 -10.22
N HIS A 64 3.52 2.33 -11.07
CA HIS A 64 4.97 2.18 -11.27
C HIS A 64 5.65 3.46 -11.78
N LYS A 65 4.89 4.34 -12.43
CA LYS A 65 5.40 5.62 -12.94
C LYS A 65 4.60 6.76 -12.32
N ILE A 66 5.30 7.77 -11.81
CA ILE A 66 4.70 9.03 -11.34
C ILE A 66 4.19 9.87 -12.52
N THR A 67 4.62 9.53 -13.74
CA THR A 67 4.25 10.19 -14.99
C THR A 67 2.80 9.88 -15.37
N GLY A 68 1.90 10.65 -14.83
CA GLY A 68 0.48 10.63 -15.14
C GLY A 68 -0.16 11.82 -14.47
N SER A 69 -1.18 12.39 -15.05
CA SER A 69 -1.79 13.63 -14.57
C SER A 69 -2.28 13.55 -13.11
N THR A 70 -2.64 12.37 -12.63
CA THR A 70 -3.16 12.15 -11.27
C THR A 70 -2.06 12.17 -10.22
N TYR A 71 -1.06 11.31 -10.36
CA TYR A 71 -0.03 11.14 -9.32
C TYR A 71 1.04 12.22 -9.33
N SER A 72 1.36 12.83 -10.49
CA SER A 72 2.21 14.02 -10.51
C SER A 72 1.53 15.20 -9.81
N LYS A 73 0.21 15.38 -10.01
CA LYS A 73 -0.55 16.42 -9.29
C LYS A 73 -0.60 16.18 -7.79
N LEU A 74 -0.64 14.92 -7.36
CA LEU A 74 -0.56 14.57 -5.94
C LEU A 74 0.84 14.87 -5.37
N ALA A 75 1.91 14.49 -6.07
CA ALA A 75 3.28 14.77 -5.65
C ALA A 75 3.53 16.28 -5.45
N ASP A 76 3.03 17.10 -6.38
CA ASP A 76 3.20 18.55 -6.36
C ASP A 76 2.10 19.28 -5.54
N SER A 77 1.24 18.55 -4.82
CA SER A 77 0.03 19.11 -4.19
C SER A 77 0.28 20.19 -3.13
N ARG A 78 1.48 20.24 -2.59
CA ARG A 78 1.88 21.28 -1.62
C ARG A 78 2.02 22.68 -2.26
N THR A 79 2.21 22.74 -3.59
CA THR A 79 2.51 23.98 -4.31
C THR A 79 1.55 24.31 -5.45
N ASN A 80 0.79 23.34 -5.95
CA ASN A 80 -0.07 23.49 -7.13
C ASN A 80 -1.52 23.90 -6.80
N GLY A 81 -1.86 24.06 -5.51
CA GLY A 81 -3.19 24.50 -5.05
C GLY A 81 -4.33 23.51 -5.33
N VAL A 82 -4.02 22.24 -5.63
CA VAL A 82 -5.03 21.22 -5.89
C VAL A 82 -5.83 20.88 -4.62
N THR A 83 -7.15 20.80 -4.76
CA THR A 83 -8.02 20.27 -3.70
C THR A 83 -8.11 18.77 -3.82
N ILE A 84 -7.85 18.04 -2.73
CA ILE A 84 -7.78 16.58 -2.75
C ILE A 84 -8.91 15.99 -1.92
N HIS A 85 -9.78 15.21 -2.58
CA HIS A 85 -10.85 14.45 -1.95
C HIS A 85 -10.47 12.97 -1.89
N LEU A 86 -10.68 12.33 -0.74
CA LEU A 86 -10.45 10.90 -0.56
C LEU A 86 -11.77 10.14 -0.45
N PHE A 87 -11.87 9.08 -1.23
CA PHE A 87 -12.92 8.07 -1.11
C PHE A 87 -12.32 6.71 -0.83
N GLN A 88 -12.98 5.94 0.01
CA GLN A 88 -12.59 4.58 0.36
C GLN A 88 -13.65 3.60 -0.10
N VAL A 89 -13.23 2.48 -0.70
CA VAL A 89 -14.12 1.43 -1.21
C VAL A 89 -13.85 0.16 -0.42
N MET A 90 -14.78 -0.17 0.49
CA MET A 90 -14.75 -1.40 1.29
C MET A 90 -15.61 -2.50 0.67
N ASN A 91 -16.69 -2.11 0.00
CA ASN A 91 -17.58 -2.98 -0.75
C ASN A 91 -17.61 -2.54 -2.21
N PRO A 92 -17.65 -3.48 -3.18
CA PRO A 92 -17.69 -3.11 -4.60
C PRO A 92 -18.86 -2.17 -4.92
N GLY A 93 -18.55 -1.04 -5.55
CA GLY A 93 -19.56 -0.06 -5.95
C GLY A 93 -19.96 0.99 -4.91
N GLU A 94 -19.50 0.86 -3.67
CA GLU A 94 -19.77 1.79 -2.55
C GLU A 94 -18.54 2.66 -2.27
N TYR A 95 -18.68 3.95 -2.46
CA TYR A 95 -17.61 4.94 -2.26
C TYR A 95 -17.91 5.75 -1.01
N THR A 96 -17.19 5.48 0.07
CA THR A 96 -17.33 6.24 1.33
C THR A 96 -16.45 7.47 1.26
N TYR A 97 -17.07 8.65 1.39
CA TYR A 97 -16.32 9.90 1.42
C TYR A 97 -15.57 10.06 2.73
N SER A 98 -14.26 10.16 2.65
CA SER A 98 -13.37 10.30 3.81
C SER A 98 -13.01 11.75 4.14
N GLY A 99 -13.34 12.69 3.27
CA GLY A 99 -13.05 14.10 3.48
C GLY A 99 -11.90 14.63 2.61
N LEU A 100 -11.49 15.85 2.92
CA LEU A 100 -10.33 16.49 2.31
C LEU A 100 -9.04 15.98 2.94
N VAL A 101 -8.05 15.72 2.09
CA VAL A 101 -6.74 15.23 2.51
C VAL A 101 -5.60 16.07 1.94
N LYS A 102 -4.42 15.89 2.51
CA LYS A 102 -3.17 16.52 2.06
C LYS A 102 -2.04 15.50 2.06
N LEU A 103 -1.01 15.77 1.28
CA LEU A 103 0.22 15.02 1.31
C LEU A 103 0.94 15.27 2.65
N ALA A 104 1.17 14.22 3.44
CA ALA A 104 1.76 14.28 4.78
C ALA A 104 3.29 14.22 4.76
N GLY A 105 3.86 13.52 3.80
CA GLY A 105 5.29 13.32 3.62
C GLY A 105 5.66 13.28 2.14
N ASP A 106 6.93 13.20 1.82
CA ASP A 106 7.37 13.06 0.44
C ASP A 106 6.99 11.69 -0.10
N PRO A 107 6.55 11.60 -1.38
CA PRO A 107 6.33 10.33 -2.03
C PRO A 107 7.61 9.50 -2.05
N TYR A 108 7.47 8.19 -1.86
CA TYR A 108 8.59 7.26 -1.88
C TYR A 108 8.24 6.03 -2.72
N THR A 109 9.21 5.16 -2.97
CA THR A 109 8.98 3.91 -3.70
C THR A 109 9.13 2.70 -2.79
N GLU A 110 8.31 1.69 -3.02
CA GLU A 110 8.44 0.37 -2.40
C GLU A 110 8.31 -0.74 -3.44
N ASN A 111 8.76 -1.95 -3.09
CA ASN A 111 8.62 -3.11 -3.96
C ASN A 111 7.18 -3.62 -3.93
N GLY A 112 6.51 -3.57 -5.07
CA GLY A 112 5.21 -4.19 -5.30
C GLY A 112 5.33 -5.55 -6.00
N PRO A 113 4.21 -6.27 -6.17
CA PRO A 113 4.19 -7.58 -6.82
C PRO A 113 4.72 -7.57 -8.26
N LYS A 114 4.61 -6.43 -8.94
CA LYS A 114 4.99 -6.23 -10.36
C LYS A 114 6.18 -5.28 -10.54
N GLY A 115 6.96 -5.01 -9.47
CA GLY A 115 8.07 -4.07 -9.46
C GLY A 115 7.84 -2.87 -8.55
N LEU A 116 8.72 -1.86 -8.63
CA LEU A 116 8.62 -0.66 -7.81
C LEU A 116 7.33 0.10 -8.06
N VAL A 117 6.66 0.49 -6.98
CA VAL A 117 5.46 1.33 -6.98
C VAL A 117 5.70 2.59 -6.17
N TRP A 118 5.08 3.68 -6.57
CA TRP A 118 5.07 4.91 -5.79
C TRP A 118 4.05 4.82 -4.66
N VAL A 119 4.42 5.33 -3.50
CA VAL A 119 3.58 5.43 -2.31
C VAL A 119 3.48 6.88 -1.87
N PHE A 120 2.27 7.32 -1.59
CA PHE A 120 1.95 8.69 -1.22
C PHE A 120 1.37 8.70 0.20
N PRO A 121 2.14 9.18 1.21
CA PRO A 121 1.61 9.38 2.56
C PRO A 121 0.59 10.51 2.56
N ILE A 122 -0.66 10.25 2.87
CA ILE A 122 -1.73 11.25 2.91
C ILE A 122 -2.41 11.28 4.28
N GLN A 123 -2.80 12.44 4.70
CA GLN A 123 -3.48 12.69 5.97
C GLN A 123 -4.72 13.56 5.78
N PRO A 124 -5.67 13.54 6.74
CA PRO A 124 -6.76 14.50 6.77
C PRO A 124 -6.25 15.94 6.71
N ASN A 125 -6.94 16.77 5.96
CA ASN A 125 -6.61 18.21 5.92
C ASN A 125 -7.03 18.93 7.22
N GLN A 126 -8.02 18.38 7.95
CA GLN A 126 -8.50 18.89 9.23
C GLN A 126 -8.53 17.76 10.26
N ALA A 127 -8.28 18.08 11.51
CA ALA A 127 -8.36 17.14 12.61
C ALA A 127 -9.77 16.52 12.68
N GLY A 128 -9.85 15.19 12.69
CA GLY A 128 -11.10 14.43 12.73
C GLY A 128 -11.76 14.13 11.39
N GLY A 129 -11.18 14.57 10.26
CA GLY A 129 -11.82 14.47 8.94
C GLY A 129 -11.81 13.09 8.27
N VAL A 130 -10.76 12.30 8.45
CA VAL A 130 -10.65 10.97 7.84
C VAL A 130 -10.58 9.92 8.93
N LYS A 131 -11.56 9.03 8.97
CA LYS A 131 -11.49 7.87 9.86
C LYS A 131 -10.97 6.67 9.09
N LYS A 132 -10.05 5.95 9.71
CA LYS A 132 -9.69 4.59 9.34
C LYS A 132 -11.00 3.78 9.26
N PRO A 133 -11.27 3.02 8.18
CA PRO A 133 -12.46 2.19 8.11
C PRO A 133 -12.52 1.23 9.29
N ALA A 134 -13.69 1.11 9.91
CA ALA A 134 -13.95 0.08 10.91
C ALA A 134 -13.73 -1.30 10.27
N GLY A 135 -12.99 -2.19 10.94
CA GLY A 135 -12.65 -3.51 10.39
C GLY A 135 -11.30 -3.58 9.67
N LEU A 136 -10.64 -2.44 9.38
CA LEU A 136 -9.21 -2.40 9.12
C LEU A 136 -8.45 -2.13 10.43
N GLU A 137 -8.88 -2.73 11.50
CA GLU A 137 -8.08 -2.79 12.71
C GLU A 137 -6.88 -3.70 12.42
N PHE A 138 -5.79 -3.06 11.97
CA PHE A 138 -4.50 -3.60 12.35
C PHE A 138 -4.54 -3.60 13.87
N ALA A 139 -4.40 -4.79 14.45
CA ALA A 139 -4.33 -5.01 15.86
C ALA A 139 -3.60 -3.83 16.56
N ASP A 140 -4.07 -3.47 17.74
CA ASP A 140 -3.62 -2.38 18.59
C ASP A 140 -2.19 -1.90 18.35
N MET A 141 -1.96 -0.58 18.52
CA MET A 141 -0.62 0.01 18.50
C MET A 141 0.39 -0.74 19.40
N GLU A 142 -0.07 -1.52 20.37
CA GLU A 142 0.76 -2.42 21.17
C GLU A 142 1.04 -3.74 20.45
N ASP A 143 0.10 -4.27 19.70
CA ASP A 143 0.30 -5.42 18.81
C ASP A 143 1.11 -4.98 17.55
N PHE A 144 1.04 -3.70 17.17
CA PHE A 144 1.90 -3.10 16.16
C PHE A 144 3.29 -2.76 16.74
N LYS A 145 3.42 -2.37 18.01
CA LYS A 145 4.73 -2.31 18.69
C LYS A 145 5.31 -3.70 18.87
N ASN A 146 4.53 -4.69 19.27
CA ASN A 146 5.02 -6.07 19.50
C ASN A 146 5.14 -6.88 18.21
N ARG A 147 4.27 -6.66 17.20
CA ARG A 147 4.42 -7.17 15.82
C ARG A 147 5.16 -6.18 14.94
N GLY A 148 5.18 -4.90 15.24
CA GLY A 148 5.84 -3.85 14.51
C GLY A 148 7.33 -3.84 14.78
N GLU A 149 7.79 -4.14 15.99
CA GLU A 149 9.21 -4.50 16.17
C GLU A 149 9.53 -5.82 15.48
N GLN A 150 8.67 -6.81 15.51
CA GLN A 150 8.83 -8.04 14.73
C GLN A 150 8.47 -7.84 13.24
N SER A 151 7.50 -6.99 12.83
CA SER A 151 7.19 -6.72 11.43
C SER A 151 7.97 -5.56 10.84
N ILE A 152 8.41 -4.57 11.62
CA ILE A 152 9.46 -3.61 11.19
C ILE A 152 10.80 -4.30 11.18
N LEU A 153 11.12 -5.14 12.13
CA LEU A 153 12.26 -6.07 12.06
C LEU A 153 12.05 -7.12 10.95
N HIS A 154 10.84 -7.58 10.65
CA HIS A 154 10.53 -8.45 9.51
C HIS A 154 10.51 -7.66 8.19
N PHE A 155 10.15 -6.38 8.19
CA PHE A 155 10.13 -5.50 7.02
C PHE A 155 11.48 -4.81 6.79
N VAL A 156 12.21 -4.46 7.83
CA VAL A 156 13.62 -4.04 7.78
C VAL A 156 14.52 -5.26 7.57
N ARG A 157 14.19 -6.42 8.14
CA ARG A 157 14.83 -7.71 7.84
C ARG A 157 14.48 -8.26 6.46
N ARG A 158 13.39 -7.83 5.79
CA ARG A 158 13.18 -8.11 4.36
C ARG A 158 14.16 -7.39 3.43
N ARG A 159 14.86 -6.39 3.89
CA ARG A 159 15.99 -5.81 3.15
C ARG A 159 17.32 -6.45 3.50
N ASP A 160 17.50 -7.02 4.70
CA ASP A 160 18.84 -7.34 5.16
C ASP A 160 19.07 -8.69 5.83
N ASN A 161 18.13 -9.57 6.09
CA ASN A 161 18.61 -10.85 6.60
C ASN A 161 17.56 -11.92 6.84
N TYR A 162 17.37 -12.77 5.88
CA TYR A 162 16.98 -14.16 6.17
C TYR A 162 18.16 -14.98 6.75
N ILE A 163 19.35 -14.39 6.89
CA ILE A 163 20.55 -15.03 7.43
C ILE A 163 20.25 -15.58 8.82
N GLY A 164 20.57 -16.85 9.03
CA GLY A 164 20.31 -17.57 10.26
C GLY A 164 18.91 -18.19 10.37
N TYR A 165 17.99 -17.91 9.45
CA TYR A 165 16.67 -18.56 9.43
C TYR A 165 16.79 -20.02 9.02
N ARG A 166 16.00 -20.87 9.70
CA ARG A 166 15.87 -22.28 9.32
C ARG A 166 14.86 -22.38 8.17
N VAL A 167 15.24 -23.14 7.16
CA VAL A 167 14.41 -23.42 5.99
C VAL A 167 14.41 -24.92 5.71
N ARG A 168 13.33 -25.38 5.06
CA ARG A 168 13.21 -26.76 4.58
C ARG A 168 13.10 -26.75 3.06
N HIS A 169 14.00 -27.44 2.39
CA HIS A 169 13.93 -27.72 0.97
C HIS A 169 13.36 -29.15 0.75
N ILE A 170 12.53 -29.32 -0.29
CA ILE A 170 11.86 -30.61 -0.55
C ILE A 170 12.83 -31.75 -0.81
N GLU A 171 13.99 -31.49 -1.42
CA GLU A 171 14.99 -32.51 -1.76
C GLU A 171 16.18 -32.55 -0.79
N HIS A 172 16.52 -31.39 -0.17
CA HIS A 172 17.76 -31.26 0.61
C HIS A 172 17.52 -31.23 2.12
N GLY A 173 16.25 -31.24 2.56
CA GLY A 173 15.91 -31.24 3.97
C GLY A 173 16.06 -29.87 4.63
N LEU A 174 16.44 -29.88 5.91
CA LEU A 174 16.61 -28.66 6.70
C LEU A 174 17.97 -28.01 6.42
N GLY A 175 17.97 -26.68 6.45
CA GLY A 175 19.17 -25.87 6.28
C GLY A 175 19.03 -24.52 6.96
N THR A 176 20.10 -23.76 6.98
CA THR A 176 20.18 -22.40 7.51
C THR A 176 20.52 -21.45 6.38
N VAL A 177 19.89 -20.32 6.34
CA VAL A 177 20.16 -19.27 5.35
C VAL A 177 21.46 -18.55 5.71
N ASP A 178 22.42 -18.56 4.79
CA ASP A 178 23.72 -17.90 4.96
C ASP A 178 23.72 -16.48 4.39
N SER A 179 23.05 -16.27 3.24
CA SER A 179 22.99 -14.96 2.61
C SER A 179 21.70 -14.78 1.81
N PHE A 180 21.33 -13.52 1.63
CA PHE A 180 20.24 -13.10 0.78
C PHE A 180 20.53 -11.73 0.17
N ASP A 181 20.48 -11.60 -1.15
CA ASP A 181 20.76 -10.34 -1.88
C ASP A 181 19.50 -9.65 -2.43
N GLY A 182 18.30 -10.13 -2.05
CA GLY A 182 17.04 -9.65 -2.60
C GLY A 182 16.49 -10.50 -3.74
N THR A 183 17.31 -11.29 -4.40
CA THR A 183 16.96 -12.17 -5.53
C THR A 183 17.35 -13.63 -5.26
N LEU A 184 18.58 -13.84 -4.79
CA LEU A 184 19.12 -15.15 -4.48
C LEU A 184 19.18 -15.34 -2.96
N ILE A 185 18.78 -16.52 -2.52
CA ILE A 185 18.93 -17.00 -1.15
C ILE A 185 19.92 -18.16 -1.17
N THR A 186 20.97 -18.05 -0.36
CA THR A 186 21.96 -19.12 -0.19
C THR A 186 21.68 -19.83 1.12
N VAL A 187 21.61 -21.14 1.06
CA VAL A 187 21.27 -22.01 2.18
C VAL A 187 22.35 -23.06 2.35
N THR A 188 22.89 -23.18 3.56
CA THR A 188 23.68 -24.35 3.99
C THR A 188 22.79 -25.35 4.68
N PHE A 189 22.64 -26.53 4.09
CA PHE A 189 21.84 -27.61 4.61
C PHE A 189 22.56 -28.40 5.71
N ASP A 190 21.81 -29.12 6.53
CA ASP A 190 22.36 -29.92 7.64
C ASP A 190 23.29 -31.04 7.15
N ASN A 191 23.22 -31.42 5.88
CA ASN A 191 24.17 -32.34 5.22
C ASN A 191 25.43 -31.63 4.69
N HIS A 192 25.70 -30.39 5.13
CA HIS A 192 26.84 -29.55 4.75
C HIS A 192 26.90 -29.12 3.27
N GLN A 193 25.84 -29.32 2.51
CA GLN A 193 25.74 -28.78 1.16
C GLN A 193 25.25 -27.33 1.18
N THR A 194 25.92 -26.45 0.44
CA THR A 194 25.47 -25.05 0.26
C THR A 194 24.93 -24.87 -1.15
N LYS A 195 23.75 -24.30 -1.26
CA LYS A 195 23.08 -24.02 -2.55
C LYS A 195 22.40 -22.66 -2.56
N SER A 196 22.39 -22.04 -3.73
CA SER A 196 21.71 -20.77 -3.96
C SER A 196 20.47 -20.97 -4.83
N TYR A 197 19.39 -20.32 -4.47
CA TYR A 197 18.10 -20.42 -5.13
C TYR A 197 17.56 -19.03 -5.46
N ASN A 198 16.79 -18.92 -6.55
CA ASN A 198 15.96 -17.73 -6.73
C ASN A 198 14.85 -17.75 -5.69
N PHE A 199 14.88 -16.77 -4.79
CA PHE A 199 14.02 -16.71 -3.61
C PHE A 199 12.53 -16.82 -3.98
N ASN A 200 12.07 -15.94 -4.87
CA ASN A 200 10.66 -15.89 -5.25
C ASN A 200 10.18 -17.19 -5.91
N LYS A 201 10.97 -17.75 -6.84
CA LYS A 201 10.62 -19.00 -7.52
C LYS A 201 10.58 -20.18 -6.55
N SER A 202 11.50 -20.23 -5.60
CA SER A 202 11.61 -21.36 -4.68
C SER A 202 10.52 -21.35 -3.60
N ILE A 203 10.16 -20.17 -3.09
CA ILE A 203 9.06 -20.02 -2.12
C ILE A 203 7.70 -20.24 -2.81
N GLN A 204 7.44 -19.57 -3.94
CA GLN A 204 6.18 -19.71 -4.67
C GLN A 204 5.98 -21.11 -5.25
N GLY A 205 7.06 -21.76 -5.67
CA GLY A 205 7.04 -23.14 -6.15
C GLY A 205 6.97 -24.20 -5.03
N GLY A 206 6.99 -23.78 -3.76
CA GLY A 206 6.94 -24.69 -2.60
C GLY A 206 8.21 -25.50 -2.39
N TYR A 207 9.29 -25.22 -3.14
CA TYR A 207 10.55 -25.97 -3.00
C TYR A 207 11.31 -25.60 -1.73
N LEU A 208 11.17 -24.35 -1.26
CA LEU A 208 11.81 -23.84 -0.06
C LEU A 208 10.75 -23.21 0.84
N ASN A 209 10.68 -23.67 2.10
CA ASN A 209 9.73 -23.16 3.09
C ASN A 209 10.48 -22.80 4.37
N PHE A 210 10.06 -21.73 5.06
CA PHE A 210 10.59 -21.40 6.36
C PHE A 210 10.14 -22.47 7.38
N ALA A 211 11.09 -23.00 8.13
CA ALA A 211 10.81 -23.95 9.21
C ALA A 211 10.45 -23.13 10.47
N ALA A 212 9.38 -23.54 11.17
CA ALA A 212 8.99 -22.97 12.45
C ALA A 212 9.98 -23.39 13.56
#